data_fe358d13bcd72452f67bfc1a1d21264a
#
_entry.id   fe358d13bcd72452f67bfc1a1d21264a
#
_cell.length_a   1.000
_cell.length_b   1.000
_cell.length_c   1.000
_cell.angle_alpha   90.00
_cell.angle_beta   90.00
_cell.angle_gamma   90.00
#
_symmetry.space_group_name_H-M   'P 1'
#
loop_
_entity.id
_entity.type
_entity.pdbx_description
1 polymer ?
#
loop_
_entity_poly.entity_id
_entity_poly.type
_entity_poly.pdbx_seq_one_letter_code
_entity_poly.pdbx_strand_id
1 'polypeptide(L)'
;SAPKDTVIAYLPQHLMTEDGRTVFEETCQAFAHLHETEAEINRINEELTVRTDYESDEYMALIEKVSALSEKFYAIDMTHFEEDVEKTLLGLGFKREEFNRPTSEFSGGWRMRIELAKLLLKNPDVLLLDEPTNHLDIESIGWLEDFIRESSKAVVVISHDRKFVDNITTRTIEVTMGRIYDYKATYSHYL
;
A
#
# COMPACT_ATOMS: atom_id res chain seq x y z
N SER A 1 10.95 -16.95 1.76
CA SER A 1 9.62 -17.12 2.37
C SER A 1 9.37 -15.99 3.36
N ALA A 2 8.23 -15.34 3.29
CA ALA A 2 7.82 -14.31 4.25
C ALA A 2 7.13 -14.97 5.46
N PRO A 3 7.16 -14.34 6.65
CA PRO A 3 6.34 -14.76 7.79
C PRO A 3 4.87 -14.85 7.44
N LYS A 4 4.10 -15.69 8.13
CA LYS A 4 2.69 -16.00 7.80
C LYS A 4 1.75 -14.80 7.74
N ASP A 5 2.07 -13.71 8.44
CA ASP A 5 1.22 -12.51 8.55
C ASP A 5 1.75 -11.29 7.78
N THR A 6 2.71 -11.50 6.88
CA THR A 6 3.31 -10.41 6.10
C THR A 6 2.31 -9.90 5.05
N VAL A 7 1.99 -8.62 5.11
CA VAL A 7 1.15 -7.94 4.11
C VAL A 7 2.03 -7.49 2.96
N ILE A 8 1.80 -8.09 1.79
CA ILE A 8 2.51 -7.75 0.55
C ILE A 8 1.53 -7.00 -0.35
N ALA A 9 1.92 -5.83 -0.81
CA ALA A 9 1.15 -5.06 -1.76
C ALA A 9 1.92 -4.90 -3.07
N TYR A 10 1.21 -5.02 -4.18
CA TYR A 10 1.76 -5.01 -5.53
C TYR A 10 1.02 -4.01 -6.42
N LEU A 11 1.77 -3.21 -7.16
CA LEU A 11 1.25 -2.31 -8.19
C LEU A 11 1.57 -2.90 -9.57
N PRO A 12 0.61 -3.51 -10.27
CA PRO A 12 0.81 -3.97 -11.65
C PRO A 12 0.82 -2.80 -12.63
N GLN A 13 1.40 -3.02 -13.81
CA GLN A 13 1.51 -1.99 -14.88
C GLN A 13 0.15 -1.54 -15.45
N HIS A 14 -0.89 -2.35 -15.32
CA HIS A 14 -2.22 -2.10 -15.88
C HIS A 14 -3.29 -2.34 -14.80
N LEU A 15 -3.73 -1.27 -14.19
CA LEU A 15 -4.88 -1.29 -13.28
C LEU A 15 -6.04 -0.51 -13.89
N MET A 16 -7.23 -1.04 -13.68
CA MET A 16 -8.47 -0.35 -13.98
C MET A 16 -9.05 0.16 -12.65
N THR A 17 -9.02 1.47 -12.46
CA THR A 17 -9.75 2.13 -11.38
C THR A 17 -11.24 2.00 -11.67
N GLU A 18 -12.06 1.67 -10.67
CA GLU A 18 -13.51 1.69 -10.82
C GLU A 18 -13.99 3.11 -11.12
N ASP A 19 -14.89 3.24 -12.10
CA ASP A 19 -15.53 4.50 -12.43
C ASP A 19 -16.69 4.78 -11.45
N GLY A 20 -16.92 6.05 -11.12
CA GLY A 20 -18.08 6.46 -10.33
C GLY A 20 -17.76 7.11 -8.99
N ARG A 21 -16.51 7.09 -8.56
CA ARG A 21 -16.04 7.81 -7.36
C ARG A 21 -15.20 9.02 -7.75
N THR A 22 -15.11 9.99 -6.86
CA THR A 22 -14.14 11.09 -6.98
C THR A 22 -12.72 10.57 -6.69
N VAL A 23 -11.71 11.36 -7.08
CA VAL A 23 -10.30 11.03 -6.80
C VAL A 23 -10.08 10.78 -5.31
N PHE A 24 -10.62 11.62 -4.44
CA PHE A 24 -10.50 11.49 -2.99
C PHE A 24 -11.20 10.23 -2.47
N GLU A 25 -12.47 10.02 -2.84
CA GLU A 25 -13.24 8.84 -2.42
C GLU A 25 -12.58 7.53 -2.85
N GLU A 26 -12.07 7.48 -4.09
CA GLU A 26 -11.37 6.29 -4.60
C GLU A 26 -10.08 6.05 -3.83
N THR A 27 -9.32 7.09 -3.52
CA THR A 27 -8.09 6.97 -2.74
C THR A 27 -8.37 6.49 -1.30
N CYS A 28 -9.47 6.95 -0.71
CA CYS A 28 -9.93 6.49 0.61
C CYS A 28 -10.24 4.98 0.66
N GLN A 29 -10.48 4.32 -0.48
CA GLN A 29 -10.67 2.86 -0.55
C GLN A 29 -9.43 2.08 -0.08
N ALA A 30 -8.26 2.72 0.02
CA ALA A 30 -7.08 2.13 0.68
C ALA A 30 -7.36 1.66 2.11
N PHE A 31 -8.31 2.30 2.79
CA PHE A 31 -8.71 2.01 4.18
C PHE A 31 -9.97 1.14 4.28
N ALA A 32 -10.57 0.71 3.16
CA ALA A 32 -11.79 -0.11 3.16
C ALA A 32 -11.63 -1.40 3.98
N HIS A 33 -10.45 -2.04 3.90
CA HIS A 33 -10.14 -3.24 4.69
C HIS A 33 -10.16 -3.01 6.21
N LEU A 34 -9.94 -1.76 6.68
CA LEU A 34 -10.01 -1.43 8.10
C LEU A 34 -11.46 -1.39 8.59
N HIS A 35 -12.38 -0.88 7.78
CA HIS A 35 -13.81 -0.93 8.09
C HIS A 35 -14.34 -2.37 8.09
N GLU A 36 -13.86 -3.21 7.16
CA GLU A 36 -14.18 -4.65 7.16
C GLU A 36 -13.65 -5.35 8.42
N THR A 37 -12.42 -5.02 8.83
CA THR A 37 -11.81 -5.56 10.05
C THR A 37 -12.58 -5.11 11.29
N GLU A 38 -12.97 -3.84 11.39
CA GLU A 38 -13.79 -3.32 12.48
C GLU A 38 -15.15 -4.02 12.55
N ALA A 39 -15.82 -4.19 11.41
CA ALA A 39 -17.08 -4.91 11.32
C ALA A 39 -16.96 -6.38 11.78
N GLU A 40 -15.87 -7.05 11.41
CA GLU A 40 -15.59 -8.42 11.86
C GLU A 40 -15.31 -8.51 13.36
N ILE A 41 -14.55 -7.56 13.92
CA ILE A 41 -14.32 -7.46 15.38
C ILE A 41 -15.66 -7.31 16.11
N ASN A 42 -16.52 -6.41 15.66
CA ASN A 42 -17.83 -6.17 16.24
C ASN A 42 -18.71 -7.41 16.15
N ARG A 43 -18.76 -8.08 15.03
CA ARG A 43 -19.50 -9.32 14.82
C ARG A 43 -19.05 -10.43 15.78
N ILE A 44 -17.75 -10.63 15.95
CA ILE A 44 -17.21 -11.64 16.86
C ILE A 44 -17.55 -11.27 18.32
N ASN A 45 -17.43 -10.02 18.69
CA ASN A 45 -17.79 -9.56 20.04
C ASN A 45 -19.27 -9.77 20.35
N GLU A 46 -20.18 -9.49 19.39
CA GLU A 46 -21.60 -9.78 19.52
C GLU A 46 -21.84 -11.27 19.68
N GLU A 47 -21.19 -12.11 18.88
CA GLU A 47 -21.29 -13.58 18.97
C GLU A 47 -20.82 -14.07 20.35
N LEU A 48 -19.69 -13.60 20.86
CA LEU A 48 -19.16 -13.95 22.18
C LEU A 48 -20.11 -13.54 23.31
N THR A 49 -20.88 -12.46 23.16
CA THR A 49 -21.82 -11.97 24.16
C THR A 49 -23.02 -12.91 24.35
N VAL A 50 -23.46 -13.60 23.30
CA VAL A 50 -24.63 -14.49 23.33
C VAL A 50 -24.28 -15.96 23.56
N ARG A 51 -23.00 -16.34 23.41
CA ARG A 51 -22.53 -17.71 23.64
C ARG A 51 -22.37 -17.99 25.14
N THR A 52 -22.67 -19.23 25.52
CA THR A 52 -22.55 -19.70 26.92
C THR A 52 -21.60 -20.90 27.06
N ASP A 53 -21.01 -21.35 25.97
CA ASP A 53 -20.08 -22.47 25.89
C ASP A 53 -18.61 -22.06 26.10
N TYR A 54 -18.34 -21.37 27.19
CA TYR A 54 -17.06 -20.71 27.50
C TYR A 54 -15.81 -21.60 27.49
N GLU A 55 -15.99 -22.91 27.65
CA GLU A 55 -14.89 -23.89 27.65
C GLU A 55 -14.73 -24.63 26.31
N SER A 56 -15.51 -24.26 25.28
CA SER A 56 -15.40 -24.91 23.96
C SER A 56 -14.16 -24.37 23.20
N ASP A 57 -13.55 -25.26 22.39
CA ASP A 57 -12.45 -24.89 21.49
C ASP A 57 -12.87 -23.78 20.51
N GLU A 58 -14.13 -23.76 20.08
CA GLU A 58 -14.69 -22.74 19.21
C GLU A 58 -14.75 -21.37 19.88
N TYR A 59 -15.19 -21.32 21.16
CA TYR A 59 -15.24 -20.08 21.93
C TYR A 59 -13.83 -19.50 22.12
N MET A 60 -12.86 -20.34 22.46
CA MET A 60 -11.46 -19.95 22.61
C MET A 60 -10.86 -19.46 21.28
N ALA A 61 -11.16 -20.11 20.18
CA ALA A 61 -10.72 -19.70 18.85
C ALA A 61 -11.27 -18.30 18.45
N LEU A 62 -12.51 -18.00 18.81
CA LEU A 62 -13.09 -16.66 18.60
C LEU A 62 -12.40 -15.59 19.45
N ILE A 63 -12.05 -15.87 20.72
CA ILE A 63 -11.28 -14.96 21.57
C ILE A 63 -9.91 -14.69 20.96
N GLU A 64 -9.18 -15.71 20.55
CA GLU A 64 -7.87 -15.55 19.91
C GLU A 64 -7.96 -14.72 18.63
N LYS A 65 -8.97 -14.98 17.80
CA LYS A 65 -9.20 -14.25 16.55
C LYS A 65 -9.51 -12.78 16.80
N VAL A 66 -10.42 -12.45 17.72
CA VAL A 66 -10.78 -11.06 18.00
C VAL A 66 -9.63 -10.31 18.64
N SER A 67 -8.83 -10.96 19.50
CA SER A 67 -7.61 -10.36 20.07
C SER A 67 -6.60 -10.00 18.99
N ALA A 68 -6.29 -10.93 18.08
CA ALA A 68 -5.34 -10.70 16.99
C ALA A 68 -5.81 -9.60 16.02
N LEU A 69 -7.11 -9.59 15.67
CA LEU A 69 -7.68 -8.54 14.82
C LEU A 69 -7.67 -7.18 15.50
N SER A 70 -8.02 -7.12 16.79
CA SER A 70 -8.05 -5.89 17.57
C SER A 70 -6.65 -5.30 17.75
N GLU A 71 -5.64 -6.12 18.03
CA GLU A 71 -4.25 -5.68 18.13
C GLU A 71 -3.79 -5.01 16.82
N LYS A 72 -4.07 -5.63 15.68
CA LYS A 72 -3.72 -5.07 14.38
C LYS A 72 -4.51 -3.80 14.06
N PHE A 73 -5.82 -3.78 14.34
CA PHE A 73 -6.70 -2.65 14.06
C PHE A 73 -6.34 -1.42 14.87
N TYR A 74 -6.16 -1.57 16.19
CA TYR A 74 -5.84 -0.45 17.08
C TYR A 74 -4.39 0.02 16.99
N ALA A 75 -3.49 -0.76 16.39
CA ALA A 75 -2.14 -0.31 16.06
C ALA A 75 -2.11 0.72 14.92
N ILE A 76 -3.20 0.86 14.16
CA ILE A 76 -3.30 1.80 13.04
C ILE A 76 -3.94 3.09 13.56
N ASP A 77 -3.19 4.19 13.47
CA ASP A 77 -3.71 5.52 13.78
C ASP A 77 -4.55 6.05 12.62
N MET A 78 -5.88 6.01 12.77
CA MET A 78 -6.84 6.53 11.79
C MET A 78 -7.17 8.01 12.00
N THR A 79 -6.55 8.67 12.97
CA THR A 79 -6.90 10.05 13.35
C THR A 79 -6.61 11.05 12.23
N HIS A 80 -5.62 10.75 11.41
CA HIS A 80 -5.12 11.65 10.33
C HIS A 80 -5.27 11.07 8.92
N PHE A 81 -6.14 10.06 8.73
CA PHE A 81 -6.22 9.40 7.42
C PHE A 81 -6.58 10.34 6.26
N GLU A 82 -7.45 11.32 6.49
CA GLU A 82 -7.80 12.31 5.47
C GLU A 82 -6.61 13.20 5.09
N GLU A 83 -5.82 13.61 6.09
CA GLU A 83 -4.59 14.37 5.87
C GLU A 83 -3.56 13.54 5.10
N ASP A 84 -3.44 12.26 5.40
CA ASP A 84 -2.51 11.36 4.73
C ASP A 84 -2.94 11.12 3.28
N VAL A 85 -4.25 10.98 3.01
CA VAL A 85 -4.80 10.92 1.65
C VAL A 85 -4.47 12.20 0.88
N GLU A 86 -4.75 13.36 1.46
CA GLU A 86 -4.44 14.64 0.83
C GLU A 86 -2.95 14.80 0.52
N LYS A 87 -2.07 14.53 1.49
CA LYS A 87 -0.61 14.62 1.33
C LYS A 87 -0.12 13.69 0.21
N THR A 88 -0.64 12.47 0.17
CA THR A 88 -0.24 11.49 -0.84
C THR A 88 -0.70 11.90 -2.23
N LEU A 89 -1.93 12.37 -2.39
CA LEU A 89 -2.43 12.88 -3.65
C LEU A 89 -1.67 14.11 -4.15
N LEU A 90 -1.40 15.07 -3.26
CA LEU A 90 -0.60 16.26 -3.60
C LEU A 90 0.82 15.85 -4.00
N GLY A 91 1.44 14.93 -3.27
CA GLY A 91 2.78 14.41 -3.59
C GLY A 91 2.83 13.72 -4.95
N LEU A 92 1.76 13.07 -5.38
CA LEU A 92 1.64 12.44 -6.69
C LEU A 92 1.14 13.39 -7.80
N GLY A 93 1.06 14.70 -7.52
CA GLY A 93 0.82 15.73 -8.51
C GLY A 93 -0.63 16.17 -8.69
N PHE A 94 -1.59 15.63 -7.94
CA PHE A 94 -2.96 16.13 -7.93
C PHE A 94 -3.05 17.49 -7.24
N LYS A 95 -3.97 18.32 -7.70
CA LYS A 95 -4.33 19.59 -7.06
C LYS A 95 -5.56 19.42 -6.17
N ARG A 96 -5.70 20.25 -5.15
CA ARG A 96 -6.86 20.19 -4.24
C ARG A 96 -8.20 20.31 -4.96
N GLU A 97 -8.26 21.13 -6.02
CA GLU A 97 -9.47 21.32 -6.84
C GLU A 97 -9.87 20.05 -7.59
N GLU A 98 -8.94 19.11 -7.77
CA GLU A 98 -9.17 17.87 -8.51
C GLU A 98 -9.69 16.73 -7.62
N PHE A 99 -9.61 16.87 -6.30
CA PHE A 99 -9.99 15.81 -5.36
C PHE A 99 -11.46 15.39 -5.48
N ASN A 100 -12.34 16.33 -5.76
CA ASN A 100 -13.78 16.09 -5.91
C ASN A 100 -14.21 15.80 -7.36
N ARG A 101 -13.26 15.70 -8.29
CA ARG A 101 -13.57 15.36 -9.68
C ARG A 101 -13.68 13.83 -9.84
N PRO A 102 -14.63 13.36 -10.68
CA PRO A 102 -14.76 11.93 -10.97
C PRO A 102 -13.48 11.35 -11.57
N THR A 103 -13.11 10.15 -11.15
CA THR A 103 -11.94 9.44 -11.68
C THR A 103 -12.03 9.19 -13.19
N SER A 104 -13.25 9.07 -13.71
CA SER A 104 -13.52 8.91 -15.15
C SER A 104 -13.04 10.07 -16.04
N GLU A 105 -12.85 11.26 -15.48
CA GLU A 105 -12.34 12.44 -16.19
C GLU A 105 -10.81 12.42 -16.38
N PHE A 106 -10.12 11.48 -15.76
CA PHE A 106 -8.67 11.42 -15.77
C PHE A 106 -8.14 10.36 -16.75
N SER A 107 -6.97 10.63 -17.33
CA SER A 107 -6.28 9.67 -18.20
C SER A 107 -5.81 8.44 -17.41
N GLY A 108 -5.46 7.36 -18.14
CA GLY A 108 -4.93 6.15 -17.54
C GLY A 108 -3.71 6.39 -16.64
N GLY A 109 -2.81 7.30 -17.04
CA GLY A 109 -1.63 7.66 -16.23
C GLY A 109 -2.01 8.32 -14.91
N TRP A 110 -3.00 9.18 -14.87
CA TRP A 110 -3.51 9.78 -13.64
C TRP A 110 -4.25 8.77 -12.77
N ARG A 111 -5.01 7.86 -13.37
CA ARG A 111 -5.64 6.75 -12.63
C ARG A 111 -4.60 5.83 -12.00
N MET A 112 -3.46 5.57 -12.67
CA MET A 112 -2.34 4.83 -12.10
C MET A 112 -1.75 5.53 -10.88
N ARG A 113 -1.69 6.87 -10.86
CA ARG A 113 -1.27 7.62 -9.67
C ARG A 113 -2.23 7.44 -8.50
N ILE A 114 -3.54 7.35 -8.75
CA ILE A 114 -4.54 7.04 -7.71
C ILE A 114 -4.28 5.64 -7.13
N GLU A 115 -4.04 4.64 -7.97
CA GLU A 115 -3.75 3.28 -7.52
C GLU A 115 -2.44 3.21 -6.74
N LEU A 116 -1.41 3.94 -7.17
CA LEU A 116 -0.18 4.09 -6.41
C LEU A 116 -0.43 4.73 -5.05
N ALA A 117 -1.23 5.80 -4.97
CA ALA A 117 -1.62 6.44 -3.73
C ALA A 117 -2.29 5.45 -2.77
N LYS A 118 -3.27 4.68 -3.25
CA LYS A 118 -3.95 3.65 -2.46
C LYS A 118 -2.98 2.60 -1.91
N LEU A 119 -2.03 2.18 -2.74
CA LEU A 119 -1.02 1.20 -2.35
C LEU A 119 -0.11 1.72 -1.25
N LEU A 120 0.39 2.96 -1.36
CA LEU A 120 1.25 3.60 -0.37
C LEU A 120 0.52 3.81 0.96
N LEU A 121 -0.76 4.21 0.90
CA LEU A 121 -1.61 4.45 2.08
C LEU A 121 -1.95 3.16 2.85
N LYS A 122 -2.01 2.01 2.19
CA LYS A 122 -2.17 0.70 2.85
C LYS A 122 -1.01 0.35 3.78
N ASN A 123 0.12 1.02 3.66
CA ASN A 123 1.31 0.83 4.47
C ASN A 123 1.71 -0.66 4.63
N PRO A 124 1.89 -1.41 3.52
CA PRO A 124 2.18 -2.83 3.55
C PRO A 124 3.57 -3.11 4.13
N ASP A 125 3.81 -4.34 4.59
CA ASP A 125 5.14 -4.75 5.09
C ASP A 125 6.16 -4.88 3.96
N VAL A 126 5.69 -5.29 2.79
CA VAL A 126 6.48 -5.38 1.55
C VAL A 126 5.74 -4.69 0.41
N LEU A 127 6.40 -3.75 -0.22
CA LEU A 127 5.89 -2.99 -1.36
C LEU A 127 6.59 -3.45 -2.64
N LEU A 128 5.80 -3.93 -3.60
CA LEU A 128 6.29 -4.35 -4.92
C LEU A 128 5.84 -3.33 -5.95
N LEU A 129 6.79 -2.63 -6.56
CA LEU A 129 6.55 -1.60 -7.57
C LEU A 129 7.13 -2.03 -8.92
N ASP A 130 6.27 -2.11 -9.93
CA ASP A 130 6.65 -2.41 -11.31
C ASP A 130 6.51 -1.14 -12.16
N GLU A 131 7.66 -0.59 -12.58
CA GLU A 131 7.76 0.65 -13.37
C GLU A 131 6.96 1.84 -12.78
N PRO A 132 7.09 2.17 -11.49
CA PRO A 132 6.24 3.15 -10.82
C PRO A 132 6.43 4.58 -11.33
N THR A 133 7.55 4.87 -11.99
CA THR A 133 7.89 6.22 -12.48
C THR A 133 7.32 6.54 -13.87
N ASN A 134 6.80 5.54 -14.60
CA ASN A 134 6.38 5.71 -16.01
C ASN A 134 5.32 6.80 -16.23
N HIS A 135 4.49 7.09 -15.23
CA HIS A 135 3.39 8.06 -15.31
C HIS A 135 3.60 9.27 -14.38
N LEU A 136 4.79 9.41 -13.79
CA LEU A 136 5.12 10.48 -12.86
C LEU A 136 5.98 11.56 -13.52
N ASP A 137 5.75 12.81 -13.15
CA ASP A 137 6.67 13.91 -13.42
C ASP A 137 7.82 13.93 -12.40
N ILE A 138 8.82 14.79 -12.64
CA ILE A 138 10.05 14.86 -11.83
C ILE A 138 9.73 15.16 -10.37
N GLU A 139 8.76 16.02 -10.09
CA GLU A 139 8.39 16.40 -8.72
C GLU A 139 7.75 15.23 -7.99
N SER A 140 6.84 14.51 -8.66
CA SER A 140 6.19 13.32 -8.11
C SER A 140 7.17 12.16 -7.90
N ILE A 141 8.16 12.00 -8.79
CA ILE A 141 9.25 11.02 -8.62
C ILE A 141 10.06 11.37 -7.36
N GLY A 142 10.45 12.63 -7.18
CA GLY A 142 11.18 13.09 -6.00
C GLY A 142 10.40 12.83 -4.71
N TRP A 143 9.11 13.12 -4.70
CA TRP A 143 8.24 12.83 -3.57
C TRP A 143 8.17 11.33 -3.26
N LEU A 144 8.03 10.48 -4.29
CA LEU A 144 8.01 9.02 -4.12
C LEU A 144 9.34 8.48 -3.58
N GLU A 145 10.47 9.02 -4.05
CA GLU A 145 11.79 8.66 -3.53
C GLU A 145 11.92 8.98 -2.03
N ASP A 146 11.45 10.16 -1.60
CA ASP A 146 11.47 10.56 -0.20
C ASP A 146 10.54 9.67 0.64
N PHE A 147 9.34 9.39 0.15
CA PHE A 147 8.40 8.47 0.78
C PHE A 147 9.02 7.08 1.01
N ILE A 148 9.68 6.51 -0.01
CA ILE A 148 10.32 5.20 0.09
C ILE A 148 11.49 5.23 1.08
N ARG A 149 12.31 6.28 1.07
CA ARG A 149 13.45 6.43 1.98
C ARG A 149 13.03 6.59 3.44
N GLU A 150 11.95 7.28 3.70
CA GLU A 150 11.40 7.47 5.05
C GLU A 150 10.68 6.21 5.55
N SER A 151 10.25 5.35 4.64
CA SER A 151 9.59 4.09 4.97
C SER A 151 10.58 3.08 5.55
N SER A 152 10.25 2.48 6.69
CA SER A 152 11.01 1.35 7.27
C SER A 152 10.66 0.01 6.64
N LYS A 153 9.86 -0.01 5.59
CA LYS A 153 9.33 -1.21 4.94
C LYS A 153 10.30 -1.77 3.90
N ALA A 154 10.14 -3.04 3.57
CA ALA A 154 10.86 -3.63 2.46
C ALA A 154 10.22 -3.19 1.13
N VAL A 155 11.03 -2.66 0.21
CA VAL A 155 10.57 -2.25 -1.12
C VAL A 155 11.34 -3.01 -2.18
N VAL A 156 10.62 -3.60 -3.11
CA VAL A 156 11.17 -4.22 -4.32
C VAL A 156 10.68 -3.44 -5.52
N VAL A 157 11.59 -2.94 -6.31
CA VAL A 157 11.29 -2.10 -7.48
C VAL A 157 11.86 -2.73 -8.74
N ILE A 158 11.05 -2.78 -9.79
CA ILE A 158 11.46 -3.01 -11.16
C ILE A 158 11.37 -1.68 -11.88
N SER A 159 12.47 -1.16 -12.43
CA SER A 159 12.47 0.10 -13.14
C SER A 159 13.62 0.19 -14.14
N HIS A 160 13.38 0.88 -15.26
CA HIS A 160 14.39 1.30 -16.22
C HIS A 160 14.96 2.71 -15.90
N ASP A 161 14.39 3.42 -14.94
CA ASP A 161 14.89 4.69 -14.45
C ASP A 161 16.06 4.46 -13.48
N ARG A 162 17.27 4.52 -14.03
CA ARG A 162 18.52 4.28 -13.28
C ARG A 162 18.69 5.23 -12.10
N LYS A 163 18.34 6.50 -12.27
CA LYS A 163 18.48 7.51 -11.22
C LYS A 163 17.53 7.22 -10.06
N PHE A 164 16.29 6.88 -10.36
CA PHE A 164 15.32 6.48 -9.35
C PHE A 164 15.79 5.24 -8.58
N VAL A 165 16.24 4.19 -9.28
CA VAL A 165 16.76 2.97 -8.66
C VAL A 165 17.94 3.27 -7.74
N ASP A 166 18.92 4.07 -8.20
CA ASP A 166 20.09 4.45 -7.40
C ASP A 166 19.74 5.21 -6.13
N ASN A 167 18.73 6.10 -6.22
CA ASN A 167 18.35 6.95 -5.10
C ASN A 167 17.65 6.19 -3.95
N ILE A 168 17.02 5.05 -4.25
CA ILE A 168 16.16 4.33 -3.29
C ILE A 168 16.66 2.94 -2.91
N THR A 169 17.59 2.35 -3.68
CA THR A 169 18.01 0.96 -3.46
C THR A 169 19.33 0.86 -2.74
N THR A 170 19.46 -0.20 -1.94
CA THR A 170 20.70 -0.59 -1.25
C THR A 170 21.22 -1.94 -1.73
N ARG A 171 20.45 -2.61 -2.59
CA ARG A 171 20.75 -3.94 -3.11
C ARG A 171 20.19 -4.07 -4.51
N THR A 172 20.96 -4.65 -5.41
CA THR A 172 20.58 -4.86 -6.80
C THR A 172 20.54 -6.35 -7.12
N ILE A 173 19.46 -6.80 -7.74
CA ILE A 173 19.30 -8.16 -8.22
C ILE A 173 19.20 -8.12 -9.74
N GLU A 174 20.13 -8.79 -10.41
CA GLU A 174 20.10 -8.96 -11.85
C GLU A 174 19.54 -10.34 -12.22
N VAL A 175 18.62 -10.37 -13.17
CA VAL A 175 18.11 -11.61 -13.76
C VAL A 175 18.50 -11.65 -15.23
N THR A 176 19.48 -12.49 -15.58
CA THR A 176 19.95 -12.62 -16.95
C THR A 176 20.19 -14.08 -17.31
N MET A 177 19.82 -14.47 -18.53
CA MET A 177 19.98 -15.83 -19.07
C MET A 177 19.52 -16.97 -18.13
N GLY A 178 18.42 -16.74 -17.40
CA GLY A 178 17.88 -17.71 -16.43
C GLY A 178 18.68 -17.87 -15.14
N ARG A 179 19.63 -16.98 -14.86
CA ARG A 179 20.42 -16.91 -13.63
C ARG A 179 20.11 -15.64 -12.86
N ILE A 180 20.24 -15.72 -11.54
CA ILE A 180 20.04 -14.61 -10.61
C ILE A 180 21.39 -14.24 -10.03
N TYR A 181 21.76 -12.97 -10.11
CA TYR A 181 22.92 -12.38 -9.49
C TYR A 181 22.47 -11.37 -8.45
N ASP A 182 23.07 -11.41 -7.29
CA ASP A 182 22.67 -10.62 -6.11
C ASP A 182 23.85 -9.78 -5.64
N TYR A 183 23.70 -8.47 -5.72
CA TYR A 183 24.74 -7.50 -5.39
C TYR A 183 24.28 -6.62 -4.22
N LYS A 184 25.03 -6.62 -3.12
CA LYS A 184 24.81 -5.72 -1.98
C LYS A 184 25.37 -4.32 -2.31
N ALA A 185 24.90 -3.72 -3.38
CA ALA A 185 25.32 -2.42 -3.86
C ALA A 185 24.18 -1.72 -4.61
N THR A 186 24.26 -0.39 -4.70
CA THR A 186 23.39 0.39 -5.58
C THR A 186 23.70 0.07 -7.04
N TYR A 187 22.76 0.41 -7.93
CA TYR A 187 22.92 0.13 -9.36
C TYR A 187 24.19 0.74 -9.97
N SER A 188 24.53 1.98 -9.62
CA SER A 188 25.75 2.65 -10.11
C SER A 188 27.05 2.04 -9.61
N HIS A 189 27.05 1.37 -8.46
CA HIS A 189 28.23 0.65 -7.95
C HIS A 189 28.32 -0.78 -8.46
N TYR A 190 27.26 -1.27 -9.08
CA TYR A 190 27.20 -2.58 -9.74
C TYR A 190 27.81 -2.54 -11.13
N LEU A 191 27.67 -1.42 -11.91
CA LEU A 191 28.25 -1.23 -13.25
C LEU A 191 29.76 -1.04 -13.19
#